data_6e7041e475e89164b9dacfe0cd4b410f
#
_entry.id   6e7041e475e89164b9dacfe0cd4b410f
#
_cell.length_a   1.000
_cell.length_b   1.000
_cell.length_c   1.000
_cell.angle_alpha   90.00
_cell.angle_beta   90.00
_cell.angle_gamma   90.00
#
_symmetry.space_group_name_H-M   'P 1'
#
loop_
_entity.id
_entity.type
_entity.pdbx_description
1 polymer ?
#
loop_
_entity_poly.entity_id
_entity_poly.type
_entity_poly.pdbx_seq_one_letter_code
_entity_poly.pdbx_strand_id
1 'polypeptide(L)'
;MSKLMIEIKNGNIVSKKSSDEMYRHLTRIYWDDEALSQIPNHIQVASKQGAVNKSRSEVVLVNSPSGDYVFCIITNNQSDESWSFENEGFVMIRKISRLLWNYYQ
;
A
#
# COMPACT_ATOMS: atom_id res chain seq x y z
N MET A 1 -10.28 -0.43 -4.91
CA MET A 1 -8.84 -0.09 -5.09
C MET A 1 -7.95 -1.31 -5.25
N SER A 2 -8.12 -2.34 -4.42
CA SER A 2 -7.29 -3.56 -4.55
C SER A 2 -7.43 -4.22 -5.93
N LYS A 3 -8.65 -4.31 -6.46
CA LYS A 3 -8.89 -4.86 -7.79
C LYS A 3 -8.17 -4.05 -8.87
N LEU A 4 -8.22 -2.73 -8.79
CA LEU A 4 -7.52 -1.86 -9.74
C LEU A 4 -6.01 -2.11 -9.70
N MET A 5 -5.43 -2.22 -8.50
CA MET A 5 -4.01 -2.51 -8.35
C MET A 5 -3.63 -3.84 -9.00
N ILE A 6 -4.44 -4.87 -8.80
CA ILE A 6 -4.23 -6.19 -9.41
C ILE A 6 -4.28 -6.10 -10.94
N GLU A 7 -5.28 -5.39 -11.48
CA GLU A 7 -5.42 -5.23 -12.92
C GLU A 7 -4.24 -4.48 -13.54
N ILE A 8 -3.72 -3.47 -12.86
CA ILE A 8 -2.52 -2.74 -13.29
C ILE A 8 -1.33 -3.71 -13.33
N LYS A 9 -1.12 -4.46 -12.27
CA LYS A 9 -0.01 -5.41 -12.19
C LYS A 9 -0.08 -6.46 -13.30
N ASN A 10 -1.29 -6.93 -13.62
CA ASN A 10 -1.51 -7.95 -14.64
C ASN A 10 -1.49 -7.42 -16.07
N GLY A 11 -1.35 -6.11 -16.26
CA GLY A 11 -1.25 -5.51 -17.59
C GLY A 11 -2.58 -5.30 -18.29
N ASN A 12 -3.69 -5.23 -17.54
CA ASN A 12 -5.04 -5.22 -18.11
C ASN A 12 -5.67 -3.82 -18.19
N ILE A 13 -4.97 -2.76 -17.77
CA ILE A 13 -5.51 -1.40 -17.81
C ILE A 13 -4.96 -0.70 -19.04
N VAL A 14 -5.85 -0.28 -19.94
CA VAL A 14 -5.58 0.38 -21.22
C VAL A 14 -4.76 -0.53 -22.13
N SER A 15 -3.51 -0.85 -21.78
CA SER A 15 -2.62 -1.74 -22.53
C SER A 15 -1.58 -2.32 -21.58
N LYS A 16 -0.89 -3.36 -22.03
CA LYS A 16 0.22 -3.96 -21.27
C LYS A 16 1.30 -2.92 -20.99
N LYS A 17 1.67 -2.14 -22.01
CA LYS A 17 2.70 -1.11 -21.90
C LYS A 17 2.30 -0.03 -20.89
N SER A 18 1.07 0.49 -20.98
CA SER A 18 0.59 1.51 -20.06
C SER A 18 0.48 0.98 -18.63
N SER A 19 0.03 -0.27 -18.47
CA SER A 19 -0.07 -0.92 -17.16
C SER A 19 1.30 -1.09 -16.52
N ASP A 20 2.30 -1.51 -17.29
CA ASP A 20 3.67 -1.65 -16.79
C ASP A 20 4.23 -0.30 -16.33
N GLU A 21 3.95 0.77 -17.07
CA GLU A 21 4.34 2.13 -16.67
C GLU A 21 3.66 2.56 -15.37
N MET A 22 2.36 2.32 -15.25
CA MET A 22 1.61 2.64 -14.04
C MET A 22 2.16 1.86 -12.84
N TYR A 23 2.43 0.58 -13.01
CA TYR A 23 2.98 -0.26 -11.95
C TYR A 23 4.35 0.27 -11.51
N ARG A 24 5.21 0.63 -12.46
CA ARG A 24 6.53 1.17 -12.18
C ARG A 24 6.44 2.45 -11.35
N HIS A 25 5.52 3.36 -11.68
CA HIS A 25 5.33 4.60 -10.94
C HIS A 25 4.80 4.39 -9.53
N LEU A 26 4.07 3.30 -9.30
CA LEU A 26 3.53 2.97 -7.98
C LEU A 26 4.52 2.17 -7.11
N THR A 27 5.60 1.66 -7.72
CA THR A 27 6.57 0.83 -7.00
C THR A 27 7.45 1.71 -6.12
N ARG A 28 7.47 1.39 -4.80
CA ARG A 28 8.30 2.05 -3.79
C ARG A 28 8.25 3.58 -3.87
N ILE A 29 7.06 4.14 -3.66
CA ILE A 29 6.87 5.59 -3.62
C ILE A 29 7.78 6.19 -2.55
N TYR A 30 8.48 7.26 -2.91
CA TYR A 30 9.56 7.87 -2.12
C TYR A 30 9.18 8.21 -0.68
N TRP A 31 7.97 8.73 -0.47
CA TRP A 31 7.55 9.20 0.86
C TRP A 31 6.63 8.24 1.61
N ASP A 32 6.64 6.97 1.26
CA ASP A 32 5.82 6.00 1.97
C ASP A 32 6.56 5.47 3.19
N ASP A 33 6.28 6.09 4.34
CA ASP A 33 6.81 5.67 5.64
C ASP A 33 5.81 4.81 6.41
N GLU A 34 4.70 4.43 5.81
CA GLU A 34 3.61 3.73 6.48
C GLU A 34 3.68 2.22 6.22
N ALA A 35 2.83 1.70 5.33
CA ALA A 35 2.80 0.25 5.08
C ALA A 35 4.15 -0.30 4.60
N LEU A 36 4.82 0.43 3.70
CA LEU A 36 6.08 -0.02 3.10
C LEU A 36 7.23 -0.07 4.09
N SER A 37 7.17 0.74 5.16
CA SER A 37 8.20 0.72 6.20
C SER A 37 8.30 -0.63 6.91
N GLN A 38 7.24 -1.44 6.86
CA GLN A 38 7.15 -2.73 7.53
C GLN A 38 7.52 -3.90 6.62
N ILE A 39 7.90 -3.63 5.38
CA ILE A 39 8.25 -4.64 4.38
C ILE A 39 9.72 -4.45 3.99
N PRO A 40 10.53 -5.54 3.96
CA PRO A 40 11.96 -5.40 3.64
C PRO A 40 12.22 -4.68 2.32
N ASN A 41 13.30 -3.90 2.28
CA ASN A 41 13.62 -3.04 1.13
C ASN A 41 13.86 -3.80 -0.18
N HIS A 42 14.25 -5.06 -0.11
CA HIS A 42 14.53 -5.88 -1.29
C HIS A 42 13.26 -6.48 -1.91
N ILE A 43 12.12 -6.35 -1.24
CA ILE A 43 10.85 -6.86 -1.74
C ILE A 43 10.20 -5.79 -2.62
N GLN A 44 9.74 -6.19 -3.80
CA GLN A 44 9.02 -5.28 -4.69
C GLN A 44 7.60 -5.07 -4.17
N VAL A 45 7.22 -3.81 -4.02
CA VAL A 45 5.88 -3.43 -3.57
C VAL A 45 5.40 -2.24 -4.38
N ALA A 46 4.10 -2.20 -4.64
CA ALA A 46 3.45 -1.06 -5.26
C ALA A 46 2.36 -0.55 -4.31
N SER A 47 2.25 0.76 -4.18
CA SER A 47 1.28 1.32 -3.23
C SER A 47 0.77 2.68 -3.69
N LYS A 48 -0.38 3.07 -3.13
CA LYS A 48 -0.89 4.42 -3.23
C LYS A 48 -1.57 4.79 -1.93
N GLN A 49 -1.14 5.91 -1.39
CA GLN A 49 -1.67 6.46 -0.15
C GLN A 49 -2.78 7.47 -0.43
N GLY A 50 -3.63 7.66 0.57
CA GLY A 50 -4.59 8.76 0.61
C GLY A 50 -4.77 9.23 2.03
N ALA A 51 -4.96 10.54 2.21
CA ALA A 51 -5.14 11.09 3.54
C ALA A 51 -5.97 12.37 3.49
N VAL A 52 -6.96 12.43 4.36
CA VAL A 52 -7.72 13.64 4.66
C VAL A 52 -7.81 13.76 6.18
N ASN A 53 -8.41 14.84 6.69
CA ASN A 53 -8.34 15.15 8.13
C ASN A 53 -8.67 13.97 9.04
N LYS A 54 -9.77 13.26 8.78
CA LYS A 54 -10.25 12.19 9.65
C LYS A 54 -10.10 10.81 9.05
N SER A 55 -9.29 10.67 8.03
CA SER A 55 -9.14 9.40 7.32
C SER A 55 -7.72 9.25 6.80
N ARG A 56 -7.20 8.04 6.93
CA ARG A 56 -5.93 7.62 6.32
C ARG A 56 -6.18 6.33 5.56
N SER A 57 -5.57 6.21 4.39
CA SER A 57 -5.77 5.03 3.56
C SER A 57 -4.52 4.66 2.81
N GLU A 58 -4.43 3.39 2.47
CA GLU A 58 -3.37 2.90 1.59
C GLU A 58 -3.84 1.61 0.93
N VAL A 59 -3.54 1.45 -0.36
CA VAL A 59 -3.64 0.17 -1.06
C VAL A 59 -2.22 -0.29 -1.38
N VAL A 60 -1.93 -1.57 -1.14
CA VAL A 60 -0.58 -2.12 -1.28
C VAL A 60 -0.64 -3.47 -1.98
N LEU A 61 0.22 -3.66 -2.98
CA LEU A 61 0.45 -4.96 -3.60
C LEU A 61 1.89 -5.37 -3.32
N VAL A 62 2.07 -6.54 -2.73
CA VAL A 62 3.38 -7.05 -2.29
C VAL A 62 3.75 -8.28 -3.10
N ASN A 63 4.93 -8.26 -3.71
CA ASN A 63 5.49 -9.41 -4.41
C ASN A 63 6.31 -10.24 -3.42
N SER A 64 5.63 -10.98 -2.56
CA SER A 64 6.26 -11.80 -1.54
C SER A 64 6.84 -13.09 -2.14
N PRO A 65 7.92 -13.65 -1.56
CA PRO A 65 8.49 -14.90 -2.05
C PRO A 65 7.50 -16.07 -2.07
N SER A 66 6.53 -16.10 -1.17
CA SER A 66 5.54 -17.17 -1.11
C SER A 66 4.31 -16.93 -2.00
N GLY A 67 4.26 -15.79 -2.67
CA GLY A 67 3.15 -15.41 -3.56
C GLY A 67 2.73 -13.98 -3.33
N ASP A 68 2.15 -13.36 -4.35
CA ASP A 68 1.70 -11.98 -4.28
C ASP A 68 0.46 -11.86 -3.40
N TYR A 69 0.36 -10.77 -2.66
CA TYR A 69 -0.87 -10.42 -1.94
C TYR A 69 -1.14 -8.92 -2.05
N VAL A 70 -2.39 -8.56 -1.87
CA VAL A 70 -2.83 -7.17 -1.93
C VAL A 70 -3.75 -6.89 -0.74
N PHE A 71 -3.65 -5.68 -0.19
CA PHE A 71 -4.57 -5.24 0.84
C PHE A 71 -4.85 -3.75 0.70
N CYS A 72 -6.00 -3.34 1.22
CA CYS A 72 -6.41 -1.94 1.26
C CYS A 72 -6.97 -1.63 2.64
N ILE A 73 -6.48 -0.56 3.24
CA ILE A 73 -6.92 -0.10 4.55
C ILE A 73 -7.45 1.32 4.39
N ILE A 74 -8.64 1.55 4.94
CA ILE A 74 -9.24 2.89 4.96
C ILE A 74 -9.78 3.11 6.37
N THR A 75 -9.29 4.13 7.05
CA THR A 75 -9.87 4.57 8.32
C THR A 75 -10.93 5.63 8.05
N ASN A 76 -11.87 5.82 8.99
CA ASN A 76 -12.93 6.79 8.85
C ASN A 76 -13.30 7.36 10.22
N ASN A 77 -13.70 8.63 10.23
CA ASN A 77 -14.14 9.33 11.45
C ASN A 77 -13.11 9.27 12.58
N GLN A 78 -11.83 9.39 12.28
CA GLN A 78 -10.79 9.41 13.31
C GLN A 78 -10.96 10.62 14.21
N SER A 79 -10.75 10.42 15.51
CA SER A 79 -10.63 11.53 16.46
C SER A 79 -9.31 12.26 16.28
N ASP A 80 -8.26 11.51 15.96
CA ASP A 80 -6.91 12.04 15.73
C ASP A 80 -6.79 12.57 14.31
N GLU A 81 -6.73 13.88 14.16
CA GLU A 81 -6.58 14.54 12.86
C GLU A 81 -5.15 15.00 12.61
N SER A 82 -4.20 14.59 13.46
CA SER A 82 -2.80 15.01 13.34
C SER A 82 -2.15 14.43 12.07
N TRP A 83 -1.09 15.09 11.64
CA TRP A 83 -0.27 14.64 10.51
C TRP A 83 1.05 14.04 10.98
N SER A 84 1.14 13.71 12.26
CA SER A 84 2.35 13.12 12.83
C SER A 84 2.45 11.63 12.49
N PHE A 85 3.65 11.10 12.64
CA PHE A 85 3.92 9.66 12.51
C PHE A 85 3.05 8.83 13.47
N GLU A 86 2.66 9.41 14.60
CA GLU A 86 1.86 8.75 15.63
C GLU A 86 0.36 8.81 15.36
N ASN A 87 -0.10 9.40 14.25
CA ASN A 87 -1.52 9.40 13.92
C ASN A 87 -2.08 7.99 13.97
N GLU A 88 -3.25 7.82 14.61
CA GLU A 88 -3.84 6.49 14.86
C GLU A 88 -4.07 5.69 13.58
N GLY A 89 -4.43 6.37 12.48
CA GLY A 89 -4.62 5.71 11.18
C GLY A 89 -3.30 5.20 10.60
N PHE A 90 -2.26 5.99 10.67
CA PHE A 90 -0.92 5.57 10.22
C PHE A 90 -0.39 4.41 11.05
N VAL A 91 -0.57 4.46 12.37
CA VAL A 91 -0.17 3.37 13.26
C VAL A 91 -0.90 2.08 12.89
N MET A 92 -2.20 2.16 12.61
CA MET A 92 -3.00 1.01 12.19
C MET A 92 -2.48 0.42 10.88
N ILE A 93 -2.21 1.26 9.90
CA ILE A 93 -1.68 0.81 8.59
C ILE A 93 -0.37 0.06 8.78
N ARG A 94 0.56 0.59 9.57
CA ARG A 94 1.84 -0.07 9.84
C ARG A 94 1.66 -1.41 10.55
N LYS A 95 0.80 -1.47 11.55
CA LYS A 95 0.55 -2.73 12.28
C LYS A 95 -0.04 -3.81 11.39
N ILE A 96 -1.02 -3.48 10.55
CA ILE A 96 -1.63 -4.44 9.65
C ILE A 96 -0.62 -4.89 8.60
N SER A 97 0.15 -3.97 8.03
CA SER A 97 1.19 -4.31 7.06
C SER A 97 2.18 -5.31 7.64
N ARG A 98 2.63 -5.10 8.88
CA ARG A 98 3.56 -6.01 9.55
C ARG A 98 2.95 -7.38 9.79
N LEU A 99 1.70 -7.43 10.24
CA LEU A 99 1.01 -8.70 10.47
C LEU A 99 0.87 -9.50 9.18
N LEU A 100 0.49 -8.84 8.10
CA LEU A 100 0.34 -9.51 6.80
C LEU A 100 1.68 -9.98 6.26
N TRP A 101 2.73 -9.18 6.36
CA TRP A 101 4.06 -9.59 5.94
C TRP A 101 4.52 -10.83 6.71
N ASN A 102 4.35 -10.83 8.03
CA ASN A 102 4.75 -11.97 8.86
C ASN A 102 3.96 -13.24 8.53
N TYR A 103 2.72 -13.07 8.08
CA TYR A 103 1.87 -14.21 7.73
C TYR A 103 2.22 -14.78 6.34
N TYR A 104 2.49 -13.91 5.36
CA TYR A 104 2.62 -14.34 3.96
C TYR A 104 4.07 -14.49 3.48
N GLN A 105 5.03 -14.01 4.21
CA GLN A 105 6.43 -14.06 3.77
C GLN A 105 6.94 -15.49 3.53
#